data_b75b67e7e9667f0a7195298b92190b44
#
_entry.id   b75b67e7e9667f0a7195298b92190b44
#
_cell.length_a   1.000
_cell.length_b   1.000
_cell.length_c   1.000
_cell.angle_alpha   90.00
_cell.angle_beta   90.00
_cell.angle_gamma   90.00
#
_symmetry.space_group_name_H-M   'P 1'
#
loop_
_entity.id
_entity.type
_entity.pdbx_description
1 polymer ?
#
loop_
_entity_poly.entity_id
_entity_poly.type
_entity_poly.pdbx_seq_one_letter_code
_entity_poly.pdbx_strand_id
1 'polypeptide(L)'
;FKPKGSNFNSLDSVILYPGANYYRTPPGIDEVNPGEYGLDFIIKSGRALIWPAYKGSMNRISDMNISFPRTQDHMRLFRQLLSNWTVDTSRTIDFLGSREEFNSNIYYVGMSYGGLYTTHVLLFEKRFKAAVLYVGGLTPNIPPMSDGKNHVPRMKLPVLMLNGKQDYLVPESAPRSMYAALGTPEEDKKLIFYDSGHWPLPRNQMIRETLSWLEKYKN
;
A
#
# COMPACT_ATOMS: atom_id res chain seq x y z
N PHE A 1 4.14 4.39 -14.41
CA PHE A 1 3.82 5.78 -14.72
C PHE A 1 5.00 6.66 -14.30
N LYS A 2 5.52 7.45 -15.22
CA LYS A 2 6.66 8.36 -15.01
C LYS A 2 6.28 9.81 -15.31
N PRO A 3 6.93 10.80 -14.70
CA PRO A 3 6.76 12.21 -15.08
C PRO A 3 7.07 12.43 -16.56
N LYS A 4 6.38 13.37 -17.22
CA LYS A 4 6.63 13.73 -18.63
C LYS A 4 7.75 14.77 -18.72
N GLY A 5 8.57 14.71 -19.76
CA GLY A 5 9.39 15.83 -20.25
C GLY A 5 10.77 16.02 -19.63
N SER A 6 11.33 15.04 -18.93
CA SER A 6 12.70 15.12 -18.39
C SER A 6 13.45 13.81 -18.56
N ASN A 7 14.73 13.90 -18.89
CA ASN A 7 15.68 12.80 -18.75
C ASN A 7 15.93 12.59 -17.24
N PHE A 8 15.02 11.89 -16.56
CA PHE A 8 15.20 11.55 -15.17
C PHE A 8 16.19 10.38 -15.06
N ASN A 9 17.39 10.66 -14.63
CA ASN A 9 18.41 9.64 -14.40
C ASN A 9 18.41 9.08 -12.96
N SER A 10 17.39 9.41 -12.15
CA SER A 10 17.36 9.03 -10.73
C SER A 10 15.98 9.29 -10.11
N LEU A 11 14.96 8.55 -10.54
CA LEU A 11 13.60 8.69 -10.01
C LEU A 11 13.43 7.94 -8.70
N ASP A 12 12.87 8.62 -7.70
CA ASP A 12 12.26 7.97 -6.54
C ASP A 12 11.05 7.17 -7.03
N SER A 13 10.81 5.99 -6.46
CA SER A 13 9.72 5.10 -6.85
C SER A 13 8.69 4.91 -5.73
N VAL A 14 7.42 5.02 -6.05
CA VAL A 14 6.31 4.73 -5.15
C VAL A 14 5.56 3.51 -5.67
N ILE A 15 5.61 2.40 -4.93
CA ILE A 15 4.90 1.17 -5.28
C ILE A 15 3.51 1.21 -4.65
N LEU A 16 2.48 1.09 -5.49
CA LEU A 16 1.09 1.15 -5.09
C LEU A 16 0.50 -0.25 -4.87
N TYR A 17 -0.14 -0.43 -3.74
CA TYR A 17 -1.09 -1.51 -3.47
C TYR A 17 -2.51 -0.95 -3.49
N PRO A 18 -3.33 -1.37 -4.45
CA PRO A 18 -4.65 -0.79 -4.68
C PRO A 18 -5.72 -1.29 -3.70
N GLY A 19 -6.90 -0.69 -3.78
CA GLY A 19 -8.09 -1.10 -3.06
C GLY A 19 -8.74 -2.37 -3.63
N ALA A 20 -9.78 -2.85 -2.96
CA ALA A 20 -10.46 -4.11 -3.26
C ALA A 20 -11.02 -4.21 -4.71
N ASN A 21 -11.40 -3.10 -5.32
CA ASN A 21 -11.97 -3.10 -6.66
C ASN A 21 -11.03 -3.69 -7.71
N TYR A 22 -9.71 -3.52 -7.55
CA TYR A 22 -8.70 -4.08 -8.44
C TYR A 22 -8.57 -5.61 -8.38
N TYR A 23 -9.20 -6.22 -7.40
CA TYR A 23 -9.24 -7.67 -7.22
C TYR A 23 -10.62 -8.26 -7.50
N ARG A 24 -11.69 -7.47 -7.29
CA ARG A 24 -13.08 -7.93 -7.47
C ARG A 24 -13.59 -7.71 -8.90
N THR A 25 -13.25 -6.56 -9.46
CA THR A 25 -13.60 -6.14 -10.82
C THR A 25 -12.36 -5.51 -11.45
N PRO A 26 -11.33 -6.34 -11.73
CA PRO A 26 -10.04 -5.81 -12.16
C PRO A 26 -10.15 -5.16 -13.55
N PRO A 27 -9.63 -3.92 -13.70
CA PRO A 27 -9.49 -3.32 -15.02
C PRO A 27 -8.41 -4.06 -15.82
N GLY A 28 -8.43 -3.92 -17.12
CA GLY A 28 -7.29 -4.25 -17.98
C GLY A 28 -6.08 -3.41 -17.61
N ILE A 29 -4.86 -3.92 -17.87
CA ILE A 29 -3.63 -3.18 -17.53
C ILE A 29 -3.56 -1.82 -18.25
N ASP A 30 -4.11 -1.72 -19.46
CA ASP A 30 -4.14 -0.51 -20.26
C ASP A 30 -5.23 0.49 -19.81
N GLU A 31 -6.16 0.05 -18.96
CA GLU A 31 -7.26 0.86 -18.43
C GLU A 31 -6.90 1.54 -17.11
N VAL A 32 -5.77 1.18 -16.51
CA VAL A 32 -5.36 1.71 -15.20
C VAL A 32 -4.98 3.17 -15.30
N ASN A 33 -5.67 4.02 -14.53
CA ASN A 33 -5.44 5.46 -14.51
C ASN A 33 -5.19 5.98 -13.08
N PRO A 34 -3.97 6.43 -12.76
CA PRO A 34 -3.67 6.99 -11.43
C PRO A 34 -4.53 8.19 -11.03
N GLY A 35 -5.03 8.95 -11.99
CA GLY A 35 -5.90 10.11 -11.77
C GLY A 35 -7.26 9.75 -11.16
N GLU A 36 -7.82 8.60 -11.51
CA GLU A 36 -9.10 8.11 -10.97
C GLU A 36 -9.02 7.81 -9.47
N TYR A 37 -7.83 7.44 -8.99
CA TYR A 37 -7.54 7.25 -7.57
C TYR A 37 -7.03 8.53 -6.88
N GLY A 38 -6.94 9.63 -7.62
CA GLY A 38 -6.38 10.86 -7.09
C GLY A 38 -4.89 10.77 -6.72
N LEU A 39 -4.15 9.80 -7.27
CA LEU A 39 -2.73 9.53 -6.99
C LEU A 39 -1.79 10.12 -8.05
N ASP A 40 -2.31 10.83 -9.05
CA ASP A 40 -1.56 11.54 -10.08
C ASP A 40 -0.57 12.57 -9.52
N PHE A 41 -0.81 13.06 -8.31
CA PHE A 41 0.09 13.99 -7.62
C PHE A 41 1.47 13.38 -7.34
N ILE A 42 1.58 12.06 -7.19
CA ILE A 42 2.87 11.36 -7.02
C ILE A 42 3.73 11.59 -8.26
N ILE A 43 3.14 11.41 -9.46
CA ILE A 43 3.83 11.62 -10.73
C ILE A 43 4.16 13.11 -10.92
N LYS A 44 3.21 14.00 -10.59
CA LYS A 44 3.40 15.45 -10.65
C LYS A 44 4.45 15.97 -9.68
N SER A 45 4.75 15.24 -8.61
CA SER A 45 5.83 15.55 -7.66
C SER A 45 7.23 15.13 -8.15
N GLY A 46 7.35 14.59 -9.37
CA GLY A 46 8.63 14.14 -9.92
C GLY A 46 9.00 12.71 -9.57
N ARG A 47 8.09 11.91 -8.99
CA ARG A 47 8.32 10.51 -8.64
C ARG A 47 7.67 9.56 -9.63
N ALA A 48 8.22 8.37 -9.78
CA ALA A 48 7.56 7.31 -10.52
C ALA A 48 6.49 6.64 -9.64
N LEU A 49 5.30 6.43 -10.20
CA LEU A 49 4.26 5.59 -9.58
C LEU A 49 4.31 4.21 -10.24
N ILE A 50 4.66 3.22 -9.48
CA ILE A 50 4.78 1.83 -9.90
C ILE A 50 3.53 1.08 -9.44
N TRP A 51 2.79 0.55 -10.38
CA TRP A 51 1.55 -0.17 -10.12
C TRP A 51 1.63 -1.57 -10.71
N PRO A 52 2.16 -2.54 -9.96
CA PRO A 52 2.31 -3.90 -10.47
C PRO A 52 0.97 -4.59 -10.69
N ALA A 53 0.88 -5.42 -11.70
CA ALA A 53 -0.21 -6.38 -11.83
C ALA A 53 0.03 -7.53 -10.84
N TYR A 54 -0.45 -7.38 -9.61
CA TYR A 54 -0.31 -8.41 -8.58
C TYR A 54 -1.10 -9.68 -8.93
N LYS A 55 -0.68 -10.82 -8.40
CA LYS A 55 -1.45 -12.06 -8.52
C LYS A 55 -2.89 -11.84 -8.07
N GLY A 56 -3.85 -12.18 -8.91
CA GLY A 56 -5.28 -11.97 -8.66
C GLY A 56 -5.81 -10.59 -9.05
N SER A 57 -5.00 -9.73 -9.69
CA SER A 57 -5.42 -8.42 -10.19
C SER A 57 -5.17 -8.25 -11.68
N MET A 58 -5.83 -7.29 -12.31
CA MET A 58 -5.67 -6.97 -13.73
C MET A 58 -5.71 -8.23 -14.61
N ASN A 59 -4.76 -8.35 -15.57
CA ASN A 59 -4.67 -9.50 -16.47
C ASN A 59 -4.09 -10.77 -15.78
N ARG A 60 -3.76 -10.70 -14.49
CA ARG A 60 -3.32 -11.84 -13.68
C ARG A 60 -4.42 -12.37 -12.77
N ILE A 61 -5.67 -12.27 -13.22
CA ILE A 61 -6.84 -12.83 -12.57
C ILE A 61 -6.59 -14.34 -12.33
N SER A 62 -6.92 -14.80 -11.14
CA SER A 62 -6.91 -16.21 -10.79
C SER A 62 -8.31 -16.63 -10.38
N ASP A 63 -8.59 -17.93 -10.45
CA ASP A 63 -9.85 -18.52 -9.95
C ASP A 63 -10.06 -18.33 -8.44
N MET A 64 -9.14 -17.62 -7.79
CA MET A 64 -9.23 -17.25 -6.38
C MET A 64 -10.18 -16.08 -6.22
N ASN A 65 -11.41 -16.39 -5.84
CA ASN A 65 -12.33 -15.38 -5.33
C ASN A 65 -11.75 -14.80 -4.02
N ILE A 66 -11.26 -13.56 -4.07
CA ILE A 66 -10.66 -12.84 -2.92
C ILE A 66 -11.76 -12.30 -1.98
N SER A 67 -12.86 -12.99 -1.86
CA SER A 67 -13.82 -12.75 -0.79
C SER A 67 -13.20 -13.18 0.54
N PHE A 68 -13.58 -12.47 1.61
CA PHE A 68 -13.09 -12.78 2.95
C PHE A 68 -13.10 -14.27 3.24
N PRO A 69 -12.01 -14.83 3.77
CA PRO A 69 -11.90 -16.25 4.01
C PRO A 69 -12.93 -16.71 5.04
N ARG A 70 -13.91 -17.48 4.59
CA ARG A 70 -14.98 -18.05 5.43
C ARG A 70 -14.79 -19.54 5.71
N THR A 71 -13.91 -20.21 4.95
CA THR A 71 -13.60 -21.63 5.07
C THR A 71 -12.10 -21.86 5.21
N GLN A 72 -11.68 -23.04 5.65
CA GLN A 72 -10.25 -23.36 5.76
C GLN A 72 -9.52 -23.31 4.39
N ASP A 73 -10.19 -23.70 3.31
CA ASP A 73 -9.62 -23.62 1.97
C ASP A 73 -9.44 -22.17 1.51
N HIS A 74 -10.43 -21.31 1.75
CA HIS A 74 -10.29 -19.87 1.49
C HIS A 74 -9.15 -19.25 2.31
N MET A 75 -8.94 -19.69 3.55
CA MET A 75 -7.85 -19.22 4.39
C MET A 75 -6.48 -19.61 3.82
N ARG A 76 -6.36 -20.83 3.31
CA ARG A 76 -5.13 -21.29 2.64
C ARG A 76 -4.84 -20.52 1.38
N LEU A 77 -5.85 -20.32 0.52
CA LEU A 77 -5.74 -19.53 -0.72
C LEU A 77 -5.39 -18.07 -0.44
N PHE A 78 -6.02 -17.47 0.56
CA PHE A 78 -5.73 -16.09 0.97
C PHE A 78 -4.29 -15.93 1.43
N ARG A 79 -3.78 -16.84 2.27
CA ARG A 79 -2.37 -16.85 2.69
C ARG A 79 -1.42 -16.98 1.50
N GLN A 80 -1.72 -17.86 0.56
CA GLN A 80 -0.92 -18.03 -0.66
C GLN A 80 -0.92 -16.75 -1.51
N LEU A 81 -2.07 -16.08 -1.62
CA LEU A 81 -2.18 -14.81 -2.31
C LEU A 81 -1.29 -13.74 -1.68
N LEU A 82 -1.32 -13.61 -0.34
CA LEU A 82 -0.47 -12.67 0.37
C LEU A 82 1.03 -12.97 0.17
N SER A 83 1.41 -14.25 0.17
CA SER A 83 2.79 -14.68 -0.15
C SER A 83 3.18 -14.30 -1.58
N ASN A 84 2.28 -14.51 -2.55
CA ASN A 84 2.50 -14.12 -3.94
C ASN A 84 2.69 -12.59 -4.07
N TRP A 85 1.92 -11.78 -3.35
CA TRP A 85 2.08 -10.33 -3.35
C TRP A 85 3.45 -9.91 -2.82
N THR A 86 3.98 -10.61 -1.81
CA THR A 86 5.34 -10.37 -1.33
C THR A 86 6.38 -10.66 -2.41
N VAL A 87 6.23 -11.78 -3.11
CA VAL A 87 7.12 -12.13 -4.23
C VAL A 87 7.00 -11.14 -5.37
N ASP A 88 5.77 -10.78 -5.78
CA ASP A 88 5.53 -9.80 -6.84
C ASP A 88 6.17 -8.45 -6.49
N THR A 89 6.11 -8.04 -5.22
CA THR A 89 6.77 -6.80 -4.74
C THR A 89 8.27 -6.89 -4.83
N SER A 90 8.86 -7.96 -4.30
CA SER A 90 10.32 -8.15 -4.34
C SER A 90 10.83 -8.17 -5.78
N ARG A 91 10.14 -8.85 -6.69
CA ARG A 91 10.47 -8.85 -8.12
C ARG A 91 10.29 -7.49 -8.79
N THR A 92 9.29 -6.74 -8.39
CA THR A 92 9.14 -5.35 -8.85
C THR A 92 10.33 -4.50 -8.42
N ILE A 93 10.78 -4.63 -7.18
CA ILE A 93 11.94 -3.89 -6.67
C ILE A 93 13.24 -4.35 -7.34
N ASP A 94 13.40 -5.66 -7.60
CA ASP A 94 14.55 -6.19 -8.37
C ASP A 94 14.58 -5.57 -9.79
N PHE A 95 13.42 -5.50 -10.44
CA PHE A 95 13.29 -4.85 -11.76
C PHE A 95 13.68 -3.37 -11.69
N LEU A 96 13.19 -2.61 -10.71
CA LEU A 96 13.57 -1.20 -10.54
C LEU A 96 15.08 -1.05 -10.33
N GLY A 97 15.69 -1.91 -9.50
CA GLY A 97 17.14 -1.91 -9.27
C GLY A 97 17.99 -2.28 -10.50
N SER A 98 17.41 -2.93 -11.51
CA SER A 98 18.08 -3.23 -12.79
C SER A 98 18.00 -2.10 -13.82
N ARG A 99 17.33 -0.99 -13.50
CA ARG A 99 17.06 0.12 -14.41
C ARG A 99 17.75 1.39 -13.90
N GLU A 100 18.60 1.99 -14.74
CA GLU A 100 19.38 3.20 -14.38
C GLU A 100 18.52 4.44 -14.08
N GLU A 101 17.29 4.47 -14.61
CA GLU A 101 16.36 5.57 -14.40
C GLU A 101 15.76 5.64 -12.98
N PHE A 102 15.91 4.60 -12.15
CA PHE A 102 15.40 4.56 -10.78
C PHE A 102 16.54 4.53 -9.76
N ASN A 103 16.32 5.20 -8.63
CA ASN A 103 17.23 5.14 -7.50
C ASN A 103 16.72 4.19 -6.39
N SER A 104 17.46 4.13 -5.28
CA SER A 104 17.13 3.28 -4.14
C SER A 104 16.05 3.84 -3.21
N ASN A 105 15.48 5.03 -3.49
CA ASN A 105 14.39 5.59 -2.72
C ASN A 105 13.07 4.97 -3.17
N ILE A 106 12.69 3.89 -2.53
CA ILE A 106 11.48 3.12 -2.84
C ILE A 106 10.52 3.24 -1.67
N TYR A 107 9.30 3.67 -1.96
CA TYR A 107 8.25 3.90 -0.99
C TYR A 107 7.05 3.01 -1.26
N TYR A 108 6.32 2.72 -0.20
CA TYR A 108 5.08 1.96 -0.26
C TYR A 108 3.87 2.89 -0.11
N VAL A 109 2.86 2.71 -0.94
CA VAL A 109 1.54 3.32 -0.77
C VAL A 109 0.49 2.22 -0.83
N GLY A 110 -0.24 2.03 0.27
CA GLY A 110 -1.32 1.06 0.36
C GLY A 110 -2.67 1.73 0.56
N MET A 111 -3.64 1.43 -0.31
CA MET A 111 -5.00 1.96 -0.20
C MET A 111 -5.96 0.84 0.20
N SER A 112 -6.76 1.06 1.26
CA SER A 112 -7.80 0.11 1.67
C SER A 112 -7.25 -1.32 1.81
N TYR A 113 -7.52 -2.22 0.87
CA TYR A 113 -6.92 -3.57 0.85
C TYR A 113 -5.39 -3.53 1.00
N GLY A 114 -4.72 -2.63 0.30
CA GLY A 114 -3.29 -2.41 0.43
C GLY A 114 -2.86 -1.91 1.80
N GLY A 115 -3.73 -1.20 2.52
CA GLY A 115 -3.51 -0.74 3.89
C GLY A 115 -3.93 -1.74 4.97
N LEU A 116 -4.71 -2.77 4.61
CA LEU A 116 -5.26 -3.76 5.53
C LEU A 116 -4.45 -5.07 5.53
N TYR A 117 -4.08 -5.56 4.34
CA TYR A 117 -3.61 -6.94 4.18
C TYR A 117 -2.14 -7.08 3.80
N THR A 118 -1.43 -6.00 3.60
CA THR A 118 -0.03 -6.06 3.14
C THR A 118 1.01 -5.83 4.24
N THR A 119 0.62 -5.94 5.50
CA THR A 119 1.53 -5.83 6.66
C THR A 119 2.68 -6.84 6.60
N HIS A 120 2.45 -8.04 6.05
CA HIS A 120 3.49 -9.03 5.81
C HIS A 120 4.48 -8.58 4.73
N VAL A 121 4.02 -7.93 3.65
CA VAL A 121 4.91 -7.35 2.62
C VAL A 121 5.86 -6.34 3.28
N LEU A 122 5.31 -5.43 4.08
CA LEU A 122 6.08 -4.41 4.80
C LEU A 122 7.01 -5.01 5.87
N LEU A 123 6.68 -6.19 6.39
CA LEU A 123 7.56 -6.90 7.31
C LEU A 123 8.74 -7.57 6.61
N PHE A 124 8.52 -8.18 5.45
CA PHE A 124 9.53 -9.00 4.77
C PHE A 124 10.36 -8.23 3.75
N GLU A 125 9.78 -7.26 3.06
CA GLU A 125 10.50 -6.42 2.10
C GLU A 125 11.16 -5.22 2.80
N LYS A 126 12.47 -5.29 2.97
CA LYS A 126 13.25 -4.31 3.75
C LYS A 126 13.76 -3.12 2.95
N ARG A 127 13.57 -3.11 1.64
CA ARG A 127 14.07 -2.04 0.77
C ARG A 127 13.17 -0.80 0.74
N PHE A 128 11.98 -0.86 1.29
CA PHE A 128 11.15 0.33 1.46
C PHE A 128 11.73 1.31 2.47
N LYS A 129 11.78 2.59 2.12
CA LYS A 129 12.21 3.69 3.00
C LYS A 129 11.12 4.14 3.96
N ALA A 130 9.88 4.19 3.48
CA ALA A 130 8.70 4.54 4.28
C ALA A 130 7.43 3.99 3.63
N ALA A 131 6.35 3.90 4.42
CA ALA A 131 5.03 3.53 3.96
C ALA A 131 3.99 4.62 4.24
N VAL A 132 3.01 4.76 3.35
CA VAL A 132 1.79 5.54 3.55
C VAL A 132 0.59 4.61 3.37
N LEU A 133 -0.26 4.55 4.39
CA LEU A 133 -1.45 3.69 4.40
C LEU A 133 -2.69 4.58 4.40
N TYR A 134 -3.44 4.55 3.30
CA TYR A 134 -4.72 5.24 3.18
C TYR A 134 -5.85 4.29 3.57
N VAL A 135 -6.71 4.74 4.47
CA VAL A 135 -7.91 4.03 4.94
C VAL A 135 -7.63 2.56 5.25
N GLY A 136 -6.50 2.33 5.94
CA GLY A 136 -6.00 1.03 6.37
C GLY A 136 -6.08 0.83 7.88
N GLY A 137 -5.79 -0.38 8.34
CA GLY A 137 -5.81 -0.75 9.75
C GLY A 137 -5.75 -2.26 9.97
N LEU A 138 -5.91 -2.71 11.20
CA LEU A 138 -6.03 -4.14 11.51
C LEU A 138 -7.47 -4.62 11.31
N THR A 139 -7.62 -5.70 10.57
CA THR A 139 -8.93 -6.33 10.31
C THR A 139 -9.18 -7.44 11.32
N PRO A 140 -10.36 -7.52 11.96
CA PRO A 140 -10.70 -8.63 12.83
C PRO A 140 -10.91 -9.93 12.04
N ASN A 141 -10.82 -11.06 12.72
CA ASN A 141 -11.15 -12.40 12.20
C ASN A 141 -10.31 -12.86 10.99
N ILE A 142 -9.06 -12.43 10.92
CA ILE A 142 -8.09 -12.91 9.94
C ILE A 142 -7.39 -14.15 10.52
N PRO A 143 -7.11 -15.18 9.69
CA PRO A 143 -6.35 -16.35 10.15
C PRO A 143 -5.01 -15.96 10.76
N PRO A 144 -4.56 -16.60 11.86
CA PRO A 144 -3.36 -16.18 12.62
C PRO A 144 -2.11 -15.99 11.77
N MET A 145 -1.91 -16.82 10.75
CA MET A 145 -0.74 -16.74 9.86
C MET A 145 -0.80 -15.54 8.89
N SER A 146 -1.97 -14.97 8.68
CA SER A 146 -2.19 -13.82 7.79
C SER A 146 -2.60 -12.57 8.57
N ASP A 147 -2.77 -12.70 9.88
CA ASP A 147 -3.23 -11.61 10.73
C ASP A 147 -2.13 -10.57 10.91
N GLY A 148 -2.43 -9.34 10.52
CA GLY A 148 -1.54 -8.19 10.67
C GLY A 148 -1.07 -8.00 12.12
N LYS A 149 -1.85 -8.40 13.12
CA LYS A 149 -1.46 -8.36 14.54
C LYS A 149 -0.15 -9.11 14.84
N ASN A 150 0.14 -10.16 14.06
CA ASN A 150 1.36 -10.94 14.19
C ASN A 150 2.54 -10.33 13.42
N HIS A 151 2.30 -9.34 12.56
CA HIS A 151 3.31 -8.70 11.72
C HIS A 151 3.72 -7.33 12.24
N VAL A 152 2.76 -6.47 12.53
CA VAL A 152 3.00 -5.05 12.84
C VAL A 152 3.91 -4.80 14.05
N PRO A 153 3.95 -5.63 15.13
CA PRO A 153 4.88 -5.41 16.24
C PRO A 153 6.36 -5.57 15.85
N ARG A 154 6.62 -6.28 14.75
CA ARG A 154 7.98 -6.52 14.22
C ARG A 154 8.39 -5.56 13.12
N MET A 155 7.47 -4.74 12.64
CA MET A 155 7.76 -3.70 11.65
C MET A 155 8.56 -2.58 12.30
N LYS A 156 9.60 -2.11 11.61
CA LYS A 156 10.42 -0.94 12.02
C LYS A 156 10.42 0.15 10.95
N LEU A 157 9.72 -0.10 9.85
CA LEU A 157 9.56 0.84 8.75
C LEU A 157 8.80 2.07 9.21
N PRO A 158 9.20 3.29 8.80
CA PRO A 158 8.39 4.50 9.01
C PRO A 158 7.01 4.40 8.36
N VAL A 159 5.93 4.69 9.12
CA VAL A 159 4.54 4.52 8.67
C VAL A 159 3.69 5.76 8.92
N LEU A 160 3.13 6.32 7.85
CA LEU A 160 2.06 7.32 7.89
C LEU A 160 0.71 6.65 7.64
N MET A 161 -0.27 6.86 8.51
CA MET A 161 -1.63 6.36 8.36
C MET A 161 -2.61 7.54 8.23
N LEU A 162 -3.38 7.56 7.14
CA LEU A 162 -4.37 8.61 6.84
C LEU A 162 -5.76 7.96 6.71
N ASN A 163 -6.67 8.28 7.62
CA ASN A 163 -7.95 7.60 7.75
C ASN A 163 -9.13 8.60 7.90
N GLY A 164 -10.33 8.16 7.54
CA GLY A 164 -11.56 8.90 7.77
C GLY A 164 -12.18 8.54 9.14
N LYS A 165 -12.71 9.52 9.87
CA LYS A 165 -13.43 9.28 11.14
C LYS A 165 -14.77 8.57 10.91
N GLN A 166 -15.45 8.86 9.79
CA GLN A 166 -16.74 8.28 9.44
C GLN A 166 -16.60 7.08 8.48
N ASP A 167 -15.44 6.44 8.48
CA ASP A 167 -15.20 5.26 7.66
C ASP A 167 -15.90 4.03 8.26
N TYR A 168 -16.99 3.59 7.58
CA TYR A 168 -17.76 2.42 8.00
C TYR A 168 -17.17 1.09 7.50
N LEU A 169 -16.28 1.12 6.49
CA LEU A 169 -15.57 -0.06 5.99
C LEU A 169 -14.34 -0.40 6.85
N VAL A 170 -13.64 0.63 7.31
CA VAL A 170 -12.48 0.51 8.21
C VAL A 170 -12.72 1.41 9.43
N PRO A 171 -13.50 0.93 10.40
CA PRO A 171 -13.86 1.72 11.59
C PRO A 171 -12.63 2.25 12.32
N GLU A 172 -12.75 3.40 12.96
CA GLU A 172 -11.65 4.12 13.63
C GLU A 172 -10.84 3.25 14.59
N SER A 173 -11.44 2.24 15.19
CA SER A 173 -10.75 1.26 16.03
C SER A 173 -9.68 0.44 15.31
N ALA A 174 -9.84 0.19 14.02
CA ALA A 174 -8.91 -0.61 13.22
C ALA A 174 -7.56 0.09 13.00
N PRO A 175 -7.50 1.34 12.51
CA PRO A 175 -6.23 2.08 12.41
C PRO A 175 -5.62 2.41 13.77
N ARG A 176 -6.42 2.70 14.81
CA ARG A 176 -5.90 2.91 16.18
C ARG A 176 -5.22 1.66 16.72
N SER A 177 -5.83 0.49 16.55
CA SER A 177 -5.25 -0.78 16.96
C SER A 177 -3.95 -1.09 16.20
N MET A 178 -3.90 -0.79 14.92
CA MET A 178 -2.68 -0.97 14.13
C MET A 178 -1.58 -0.02 14.60
N TYR A 179 -1.87 1.27 14.75
CA TYR A 179 -0.92 2.28 15.20
C TYR A 179 -0.31 1.93 16.57
N ALA A 180 -1.16 1.53 17.52
CA ALA A 180 -0.72 1.13 18.86
C ALA A 180 0.18 -0.12 18.85
N ALA A 181 -0.07 -1.05 17.91
CA ALA A 181 0.68 -2.30 17.79
C ALA A 181 1.97 -2.18 16.95
N LEU A 182 2.12 -1.12 16.15
CA LEU A 182 3.31 -0.92 15.31
C LEU A 182 4.58 -0.87 16.15
N GLY A 183 5.53 -1.74 15.82
CA GLY A 183 6.88 -1.73 16.43
C GLY A 183 7.79 -0.62 15.89
N THR A 184 7.31 0.21 14.98
CA THR A 184 7.95 1.43 14.50
C THR A 184 8.13 2.43 15.64
N PRO A 185 9.29 3.08 15.82
CA PRO A 185 9.50 4.15 16.80
C PRO A 185 8.42 5.25 16.70
N GLU A 186 8.13 5.92 17.82
CA GLU A 186 7.03 6.90 17.88
C GLU A 186 7.29 8.10 16.95
N GLU A 187 8.54 8.54 16.81
CA GLU A 187 8.98 9.60 15.91
C GLU A 187 8.87 9.24 14.42
N ASP A 188 8.76 7.94 14.13
CA ASP A 188 8.69 7.37 12.78
C ASP A 188 7.32 6.79 12.44
N LYS A 189 6.28 7.10 13.23
CA LYS A 189 4.90 6.75 12.89
C LYS A 189 3.96 7.92 13.14
N LYS A 190 2.93 8.03 12.30
CA LYS A 190 1.93 9.09 12.40
C LYS A 190 0.57 8.56 11.98
N LEU A 191 -0.48 8.90 12.75
CA LEU A 191 -1.86 8.59 12.44
C LEU A 191 -2.68 9.88 12.40
N ILE A 192 -3.35 10.13 11.28
CA ILE A 192 -4.21 11.29 11.08
C ILE A 192 -5.62 10.83 10.72
N PHE A 193 -6.60 11.42 11.39
CA PHE A 193 -8.00 11.26 11.03
C PHE A 193 -8.56 12.53 10.42
N TYR A 194 -9.30 12.37 9.34
CA TYR A 194 -10.05 13.43 8.67
C TYR A 194 -11.54 13.28 8.87
N ASP A 195 -12.29 14.38 8.79
CA ASP A 195 -13.75 14.36 8.77
C ASP A 195 -14.25 13.89 7.39
N SER A 196 -14.12 12.61 7.12
CA SER A 196 -14.47 11.96 5.86
C SER A 196 -14.82 10.49 6.09
N GLY A 197 -15.45 9.87 5.07
CA GLY A 197 -15.67 8.42 5.01
C GLY A 197 -14.43 7.64 4.55
N HIS A 198 -14.68 6.48 3.90
CA HIS A 198 -13.61 5.62 3.44
C HIS A 198 -12.76 6.29 2.34
N TRP A 199 -13.39 6.88 1.35
CA TRP A 199 -12.73 7.57 0.25
C TRP A 199 -13.72 8.51 -0.47
N PRO A 200 -13.29 9.67 -0.97
CA PRO A 200 -11.93 10.23 -0.90
C PRO A 200 -11.62 10.91 0.44
N LEU A 201 -10.34 10.95 0.80
CA LEU A 201 -9.82 11.79 1.87
C LEU A 201 -9.70 13.25 1.38
N PRO A 202 -9.64 14.27 2.28
CA PRO A 202 -9.43 15.66 1.90
C PRO A 202 -8.14 15.84 1.10
N ARG A 203 -8.28 16.04 -0.22
CA ARG A 203 -7.21 15.94 -1.22
C ARG A 203 -5.96 16.74 -0.88
N ASN A 204 -6.11 18.03 -0.60
CA ASN A 204 -4.94 18.91 -0.37
C ASN A 204 -4.16 18.51 0.88
N GLN A 205 -4.87 18.12 1.94
CA GLN A 205 -4.25 17.67 3.19
C GLN A 205 -3.55 16.32 3.00
N MET A 206 -4.22 15.38 2.34
CA MET A 206 -3.66 14.06 1.99
C MET A 206 -2.37 14.21 1.17
N ILE A 207 -2.38 15.04 0.13
CA ILE A 207 -1.21 15.30 -0.71
C ILE A 207 -0.05 15.86 0.12
N ARG A 208 -0.31 16.91 0.90
CA ARG A 208 0.70 17.56 1.74
C ARG A 208 1.34 16.57 2.72
N GLU A 209 0.53 15.83 3.48
CA GLU A 209 1.04 14.86 4.45
C GLU A 209 1.84 13.75 3.78
N THR A 210 1.34 13.24 2.64
CA THR A 210 2.04 12.19 1.89
C THR A 210 3.39 12.68 1.38
N LEU A 211 3.42 13.79 0.65
CA LEU A 211 4.67 14.29 0.07
C LEU A 211 5.69 14.68 1.14
N SER A 212 5.25 15.32 2.23
CA SER A 212 6.13 15.64 3.36
C SER A 212 6.71 14.38 4.02
N TRP A 213 5.90 13.31 4.11
CA TRP A 213 6.36 12.03 4.66
C TRP A 213 7.40 11.37 3.77
N LEU A 214 7.16 11.28 2.47
CA LEU A 214 8.11 10.71 1.53
C LEU A 214 9.43 11.50 1.51
N GLU A 215 9.37 12.83 1.58
CA GLU A 215 10.55 13.70 1.59
C GLU A 215 11.36 13.56 2.89
N LYS A 216 10.69 13.38 4.05
CA LYS A 216 11.38 13.15 5.35
C LYS A 216 12.31 11.94 5.32
N TYR A 217 11.97 10.91 4.56
CA TYR A 217 12.72 9.64 4.48
C TYR A 217 13.46 9.46 3.15
N LYS A 218 13.65 10.54 2.43
CA LYS A 218 14.51 10.58 1.25
C LYS A 218 15.98 10.68 1.70
N ASN A 219 16.83 9.82 1.15
CA ASN A 219 18.29 9.85 1.40
C ASN A 219 19.01 10.62 0.33
#